data_252ebdd1b0fb139ea7e2ff4083ae6a40
#
_entry.id   252ebdd1b0fb139ea7e2ff4083ae6a40
#
_cell.length_a   1.000
_cell.length_b   1.000
_cell.length_c   1.000
_cell.angle_alpha   90.00
_cell.angle_beta   90.00
_cell.angle_gamma   90.00
#
_symmetry.space_group_name_H-M   'P 1'
#
loop_
_entity.id
_entity.type
_entity.pdbx_description
1 polymer ?
#
loop_
_entity_poly.entity_id
_entity_poly.type
_entity_poly.pdbx_seq_one_letter_code
_entity_poly.pdbx_strand_id
1 'polypeptide(L)'
;MAIKKLFKAPNNISLKGSLHLPGDKSIGIRSLIILSQSYGISNVSNISDDEDVQTALANIKKLKITVPKTGPSDYKIFGLGIGFKPFKGTLNFNNSGTTIRLLTGLLSTSPVEAKLIGD
;
A
#
# COMPACT_ATOMS: atom_id res chain seq x y z
N MET A 1 -0.75 29.35 25.45
CA MET A 1 0.42 30.14 25.04
C MET A 1 1.17 29.39 23.94
N ALA A 2 1.30 29.95 22.78
CA ALA A 2 2.04 29.35 21.67
C ALA A 2 3.55 29.56 21.90
N ILE A 3 4.31 28.47 21.98
CA ILE A 3 5.78 28.56 22.04
C ILE A 3 6.31 28.77 20.61
N LYS A 4 6.76 29.98 20.31
CA LYS A 4 7.50 30.25 19.07
C LYS A 4 8.91 29.65 19.18
N LYS A 5 9.16 28.54 18.49
CA LYS A 5 10.52 28.07 18.26
C LYS A 5 11.11 28.81 17.07
N LEU A 6 12.15 29.59 17.32
CA LEU A 6 12.91 30.23 16.27
C LEU A 6 14.03 29.28 15.84
N PHE A 7 14.00 28.82 14.59
CA PHE A 7 15.10 28.07 14.00
C PHE A 7 16.01 29.06 13.26
N LYS A 8 17.22 29.21 13.73
CA LYS A 8 18.24 30.03 13.05
C LYS A 8 19.23 29.09 12.39
N ALA A 9 19.30 29.15 11.06
CA ALA A 9 20.34 28.44 10.33
C ALA A 9 21.68 29.13 10.59
N PRO A 10 22.72 28.41 11.03
CA PRO A 10 24.04 28.96 11.12
C PRO A 10 24.59 29.34 9.73
N ASN A 11 25.36 30.43 9.65
CA ASN A 11 26.03 30.79 8.41
C ASN A 11 27.13 29.75 8.11
N ASN A 12 27.29 29.38 6.84
CA ASN A 12 28.35 28.47 6.36
C ASN A 12 28.22 27.02 6.82
N ILE A 13 27.03 26.46 6.75
CA ILE A 13 26.83 25.00 6.89
C ILE A 13 26.91 24.32 5.53
N SER A 14 27.78 23.31 5.44
CA SER A 14 27.79 22.33 4.38
C SER A 14 27.08 21.07 4.88
N LEU A 15 26.00 20.67 4.22
CA LEU A 15 25.30 19.40 4.50
C LEU A 15 25.96 18.31 3.68
N LYS A 16 26.41 17.23 4.35
CA LYS A 16 27.00 16.05 3.70
C LYS A 16 26.45 14.80 4.36
N GLY A 17 25.95 13.88 3.56
CA GLY A 17 25.41 12.62 4.05
C GLY A 17 24.35 12.07 3.11
N SER A 18 23.82 10.91 3.45
CA SER A 18 22.68 10.28 2.80
C SER A 18 21.56 10.07 3.82
N LEU A 19 20.33 10.26 3.36
CA LEU A 19 19.13 10.05 4.17
C LEU A 19 18.27 8.97 3.49
N HIS A 20 17.90 7.96 4.26
CA HIS A 20 16.91 6.97 3.83
C HIS A 20 15.52 7.41 4.28
N LEU A 21 14.62 7.63 3.34
CA LEU A 21 13.23 7.99 3.61
C LEU A 21 12.35 6.74 3.61
N PRO A 22 11.36 6.65 4.51
CA PRO A 22 10.34 5.61 4.41
C PRO A 22 9.54 5.76 3.11
N GLY A 23 8.99 4.66 2.64
CA GLY A 23 8.12 4.66 1.46
C GLY A 23 6.87 5.52 1.66
N ASP A 24 6.37 6.10 0.57
CA ASP A 24 5.13 6.87 0.57
C ASP A 24 3.91 5.94 0.69
N LYS A 25 2.97 6.30 1.54
CA LYS A 25 1.74 5.54 1.79
C LYS A 25 0.89 5.38 0.53
N SER A 26 0.62 6.47 -0.15
CA SER A 26 -0.28 6.50 -1.31
C SER A 26 0.33 5.77 -2.51
N ILE A 27 1.63 5.92 -2.74
CA ILE A 27 2.36 5.19 -3.76
C ILE A 27 2.37 3.69 -3.42
N GLY A 28 2.59 3.35 -2.15
CA GLY A 28 2.56 1.96 -1.67
C GLY A 28 1.24 1.26 -1.95
N ILE A 29 0.12 1.87 -1.56
CA ILE A 29 -1.23 1.31 -1.80
C ILE A 29 -1.47 1.12 -3.30
N ARG A 30 -1.19 2.13 -4.12
CA ARG A 30 -1.39 2.05 -5.57
C ARG A 30 -0.51 0.99 -6.22
N SER A 31 0.75 0.90 -5.82
CA SER A 31 1.67 -0.13 -6.31
C SER A 31 1.15 -1.53 -6.04
N LEU A 32 0.70 -1.81 -4.81
CA LEU A 32 0.14 -3.10 -4.44
C LEU A 32 -1.07 -3.47 -5.29
N ILE A 33 -2.00 -2.53 -5.49
CA ILE A 33 -3.22 -2.75 -6.26
C ILE A 33 -2.90 -2.96 -7.75
N ILE A 34 -2.09 -2.10 -8.35
CA ILE A 34 -1.73 -2.19 -9.77
C ILE A 34 -0.94 -3.47 -10.06
N LEU A 35 0.05 -3.77 -9.22
CA LEU A 35 0.89 -4.95 -9.41
C LEU A 35 0.15 -6.26 -9.16
N SER A 36 -0.94 -6.24 -8.37
CA SER A 36 -1.82 -7.40 -8.25
C SER A 36 -2.49 -7.78 -9.57
N GLN A 37 -2.62 -6.83 -10.50
CA GLN A 37 -3.21 -6.98 -11.82
C GLN A 37 -2.17 -7.17 -12.93
N SER A 38 -0.90 -7.18 -12.61
CA SER A 38 0.17 -7.45 -13.58
C SER A 38 0.25 -8.93 -13.94
N TYR A 39 0.87 -9.25 -15.06
CA TYR A 39 1.27 -10.61 -15.37
C TYR A 39 2.65 -10.89 -14.77
N GLY A 40 2.81 -12.03 -14.10
CA GLY A 40 4.08 -12.48 -13.57
C GLY A 40 4.41 -11.95 -12.18
N ILE A 41 5.69 -11.80 -11.89
CA ILE A 41 6.21 -11.48 -10.56
C ILE A 41 6.80 -10.08 -10.58
N SER A 42 6.36 -9.24 -9.64
CA SER A 42 6.90 -7.91 -9.40
C SER A 42 7.63 -7.86 -8.07
N ASN A 43 8.79 -7.22 -8.03
CA ASN A 43 9.51 -6.94 -6.80
C ASN A 43 9.26 -5.48 -6.40
N VAL A 44 8.89 -5.27 -5.15
CA VAL A 44 8.63 -3.94 -4.60
C VAL A 44 9.47 -3.78 -3.34
N SER A 45 10.20 -2.68 -3.26
CA SER A 45 11.05 -2.35 -2.12
C SER A 45 10.59 -1.07 -1.44
N ASN A 46 10.97 -0.93 -0.18
CA ASN A 46 10.70 0.25 0.63
C ASN A 46 9.19 0.59 0.72
N ILE A 47 8.36 -0.43 0.89
CA ILE A 47 6.93 -0.25 1.16
C ILE A 47 6.76 0.26 2.59
N SER A 48 5.97 1.32 2.74
CA SER A 48 5.62 1.87 4.06
C SER A 48 4.96 0.82 4.96
N ASP A 49 5.25 0.85 6.24
CA ASP A 49 4.57 0.06 7.27
C ASP A 49 3.29 0.72 7.82
N ASP A 50 2.87 1.83 7.22
CA ASP A 50 1.63 2.54 7.54
C ASP A 50 0.42 1.61 7.55
N GLU A 51 -0.51 1.83 8.49
CA GLU A 51 -1.69 1.00 8.70
C GLU A 51 -2.56 0.87 7.43
N ASP A 52 -2.69 1.93 6.65
CA ASP A 52 -3.44 1.91 5.39
C ASP A 52 -2.80 0.96 4.36
N VAL A 53 -1.47 0.90 4.31
CA VAL A 53 -0.73 0.00 3.42
C VAL A 53 -0.89 -1.45 3.89
N GLN A 54 -0.83 -1.70 5.20
CA GLN A 54 -1.07 -3.03 5.76
C GLN A 54 -2.52 -3.50 5.51
N THR A 55 -3.48 -2.59 5.55
CA THR A 55 -4.88 -2.84 5.17
C THR A 55 -4.99 -3.25 3.70
N ALA A 56 -4.30 -2.56 2.80
CA ALA A 56 -4.26 -2.94 1.38
C ALA A 56 -3.64 -4.32 1.18
N LEU A 57 -2.50 -4.60 1.83
CA LEU A 57 -1.84 -5.91 1.79
C LEU A 57 -2.77 -7.05 2.28
N ALA A 58 -3.45 -6.84 3.39
CA ALA A 58 -4.37 -7.82 3.95
C ALA A 58 -5.51 -8.15 2.98
N ASN A 59 -6.11 -7.13 2.35
CA ASN A 59 -7.24 -7.32 1.44
C ASN A 59 -6.82 -7.98 0.11
N ILE A 60 -5.69 -7.60 -0.49
CA ILE A 60 -5.23 -8.26 -1.72
C ILE A 60 -4.83 -9.72 -1.47
N LYS A 61 -4.30 -10.06 -0.29
CA LYS A 61 -4.05 -11.45 0.10
C LYS A 61 -5.35 -12.25 0.24
N LYS A 62 -6.39 -11.68 0.82
CA LYS A 62 -7.73 -12.30 0.86
C LYS A 62 -8.28 -12.56 -0.54
N LEU A 63 -8.00 -11.67 -1.48
CA LEU A 63 -8.37 -11.81 -2.90
C LEU A 63 -7.48 -12.77 -3.68
N LYS A 64 -6.73 -13.63 -2.98
CA LYS A 64 -5.89 -14.70 -3.55
C LYS A 64 -4.62 -14.20 -4.26
N ILE A 65 -4.17 -12.99 -4.01
CA ILE A 65 -2.87 -12.54 -4.46
C ILE A 65 -1.79 -13.05 -3.48
N THR A 66 -0.80 -13.73 -4.00
CA THR A 66 0.36 -14.16 -3.22
C THR A 66 1.35 -13.02 -3.09
N VAL A 67 1.63 -12.59 -1.85
CA VAL A 67 2.52 -11.46 -1.56
C VAL A 67 3.47 -11.85 -0.42
N PRO A 68 4.51 -12.65 -0.69
CA PRO A 68 5.52 -12.95 0.32
C PRO A 68 6.39 -11.73 0.62
N LYS A 69 6.72 -11.56 1.89
CA LYS A 69 7.68 -10.57 2.36
C LYS A 69 9.11 -11.09 2.08
N THR A 70 9.96 -10.27 1.50
CA THR A 70 11.33 -10.63 1.13
C THR A 70 12.40 -9.86 1.89
N GLY A 71 11.99 -8.82 2.63
CA GLY A 71 12.84 -7.99 3.46
C GLY A 71 12.01 -7.21 4.47
N PRO A 72 12.59 -6.32 5.27
CA PRO A 72 11.87 -5.54 6.28
C PRO A 72 10.70 -4.74 5.71
N SER A 73 10.88 -4.18 4.51
CA SER A 73 9.89 -3.38 3.79
C SER A 73 9.75 -3.80 2.32
N ASP A 74 10.17 -5.02 2.00
CA ASP A 74 10.23 -5.52 0.63
C ASP A 74 9.29 -6.70 0.42
N TYR A 75 8.66 -6.75 -0.73
CA TYR A 75 7.68 -7.78 -1.08
C TYR A 75 7.83 -8.24 -2.52
N LYS A 76 7.46 -9.49 -2.78
CA LYS A 76 7.15 -9.98 -4.13
C LYS A 76 5.65 -10.03 -4.30
N ILE A 77 5.16 -9.64 -5.47
CA ILE A 77 3.73 -9.68 -5.80
C ILE A 77 3.56 -10.58 -7.01
N PHE A 78 2.79 -11.64 -6.84
CA PHE A 78 2.43 -12.56 -7.92
C PHE A 78 1.11 -12.09 -8.51
N GLY A 79 1.19 -11.27 -9.55
CA GLY A 79 0.01 -10.70 -10.20
C GLY A 79 -0.79 -11.76 -10.94
N LEU A 80 -2.12 -11.60 -10.95
CA LEU A 80 -3.05 -12.54 -11.59
C LEU A 80 -3.36 -12.18 -13.04
N GLY A 81 -2.83 -11.08 -13.54
CA GLY A 81 -3.34 -10.46 -14.76
C GLY A 81 -4.56 -9.60 -14.47
N ILE A 82 -5.40 -9.35 -15.46
CA ILE A 82 -6.56 -8.47 -15.31
C ILE A 82 -7.67 -9.15 -14.50
N GLY A 83 -8.10 -8.47 -13.44
CA GLY A 83 -9.19 -8.90 -12.56
C GLY A 83 -8.74 -9.84 -11.45
N PHE A 84 -9.61 -10.02 -10.46
CA PHE A 84 -9.42 -10.98 -9.37
C PHE A 84 -10.12 -12.30 -9.69
N LYS A 85 -9.63 -13.39 -9.09
CA LYS A 85 -10.31 -14.68 -9.10
C LYS A 85 -11.65 -14.59 -8.35
N PRO A 86 -12.59 -15.50 -8.63
CA PRO A 86 -13.84 -15.58 -7.87
C PRO A 86 -13.58 -15.60 -6.37
N PHE A 87 -14.24 -14.71 -5.65
CA PHE A 87 -14.15 -14.57 -4.21
C PHE A 87 -15.51 -14.24 -3.63
N LYS A 88 -15.83 -14.85 -2.48
CA LYS A 88 -17.01 -14.52 -1.69
C LYS A 88 -16.60 -14.34 -0.23
N GLY A 89 -16.90 -13.17 0.34
CA GLY A 89 -16.56 -12.92 1.75
C GLY A 89 -16.59 -11.45 2.14
N THR A 90 -15.94 -11.14 3.26
CA THR A 90 -15.87 -9.78 3.80
C THR A 90 -14.46 -9.23 3.67
N LEU A 91 -14.35 -8.03 3.16
CA LEU A 91 -13.11 -7.24 3.11
C LEU A 91 -13.21 -6.09 4.11
N ASN A 92 -12.26 -6.03 5.02
CA ASN A 92 -12.18 -4.97 6.02
C ASN A 92 -11.14 -3.93 5.62
N PHE A 93 -11.56 -2.69 5.51
CA PHE A 93 -10.71 -1.57 5.12
C PHE A 93 -10.26 -0.71 6.30
N ASN A 94 -10.67 -1.07 7.52
CA ASN A 94 -10.40 -0.26 8.70
C ASN A 94 -10.75 1.21 8.42
N ASN A 95 -9.80 2.13 8.61
CA ASN A 95 -9.97 3.56 8.30
C ASN A 95 -9.26 3.98 7.00
N SER A 96 -9.05 3.06 6.06
CA SER A 96 -8.34 3.35 4.81
C SER A 96 -9.27 3.75 3.67
N GLY A 97 -9.61 5.04 3.59
CA GLY A 97 -10.45 5.60 2.52
C GLY A 97 -9.85 5.45 1.13
N THR A 98 -8.53 5.53 0.99
CA THR A 98 -7.85 5.34 -0.31
C THR A 98 -7.97 3.89 -0.78
N THR A 99 -7.69 2.94 0.09
CA THR A 99 -7.74 1.51 -0.27
C THR A 99 -9.15 1.09 -0.68
N ILE A 100 -10.18 1.46 0.08
CA ILE A 100 -11.56 1.07 -0.24
C ILE A 100 -12.02 1.64 -1.58
N ARG A 101 -11.72 2.91 -1.87
CA ARG A 101 -12.13 3.53 -3.13
C ARG A 101 -11.46 2.90 -4.35
N LEU A 102 -10.15 2.73 -4.30
CA LEU A 102 -9.38 2.15 -5.40
C LEU A 102 -9.75 0.68 -5.63
N LEU A 103 -9.81 -0.09 -4.55
CA LEU A 103 -10.09 -1.52 -4.66
C LEU A 103 -11.53 -1.79 -5.08
N THR A 104 -12.51 -1.00 -4.61
CA THR A 104 -13.92 -1.11 -5.05
C THR A 104 -14.06 -0.92 -6.56
N GLY A 105 -13.36 0.07 -7.13
CA GLY A 105 -13.36 0.26 -8.59
C GLY A 105 -12.87 -0.97 -9.33
N LEU A 106 -11.81 -1.60 -8.85
CA LEU A 106 -11.26 -2.80 -9.47
C LEU A 106 -12.12 -4.05 -9.23
N LEU A 107 -12.72 -4.18 -8.05
CA LEU A 107 -13.63 -5.28 -7.71
C LEU A 107 -14.88 -5.29 -8.58
N SER A 108 -15.36 -4.10 -9.00
CA SER A 108 -16.56 -3.97 -9.84
C SER A 108 -16.44 -4.66 -11.21
N THR A 109 -15.22 -4.90 -11.67
CA THR A 109 -14.92 -5.59 -12.93
C THR A 109 -14.47 -7.03 -12.75
N SER A 110 -14.56 -7.55 -11.55
CA SER A 110 -14.08 -8.90 -11.17
C SER A 110 -15.25 -9.77 -10.68
N PRO A 111 -15.17 -11.10 -10.80
CA PRO A 111 -16.21 -12.01 -10.30
C PRO A 111 -16.13 -12.14 -8.76
N VAL A 112 -16.35 -11.04 -8.08
CA VAL A 112 -16.22 -10.92 -6.62
C VAL A 112 -17.56 -10.52 -6.02
N GLU A 113 -18.00 -11.29 -5.03
CA GLU A 113 -19.14 -10.99 -4.17
C GLU A 113 -18.61 -10.68 -2.77
N ALA A 114 -18.48 -9.40 -2.44
CA ALA A 114 -17.87 -9.00 -1.19
C ALA A 114 -18.70 -8.00 -0.40
N LYS A 115 -18.76 -8.21 0.92
CA LYS A 115 -19.18 -7.19 1.87
C LYS A 115 -17.96 -6.34 2.24
N LEU A 116 -18.05 -5.05 2.02
CA LEU A 116 -17.00 -4.10 2.37
C LEU A 116 -17.36 -3.45 3.70
N ILE A 117 -16.45 -3.51 4.65
CA ILE A 117 -16.61 -2.90 5.98
C ILE A 117 -15.39 -2.03 6.31
N GLY A 118 -15.60 -1.06 7.17
CA GLY A 118 -14.58 -0.13 7.67
C GLY A 118 -15.20 0.90 8.60
N ASP A 119 -14.38 1.76 9.14
CA ASP A 119 -14.79 2.85 10.02
C ASP A 119 -15.39 4.02 9.24
#